data_19cae067c55fe2f36dfddf20fae1cf77
#
_entry.id   19cae067c55fe2f36dfddf20fae1cf77
#
_cell.length_a   1.000
_cell.length_b   1.000
_cell.length_c   1.000
_cell.angle_alpha   90.00
_cell.angle_beta   90.00
_cell.angle_gamma   90.00
#
_symmetry.space_group_name_H-M   'P 1'
#
loop_
_entity.id
_entity.type
_entity.pdbx_description
1 polymer ?
#
loop_
_entity_poly.entity_id
_entity_poly.type
_entity_poly.pdbx_seq_one_letter_code
_entity_poly.pdbx_strand_id
1 'polypeptide(L)'
;MRTLLLLPLLLLGAMAQAADHGEALYQVYCVQCHGVQGNGKGVNAAHMSVQPRDHTDTQEMSARTDEELFKVIQQGGKSINKSVLMPTWGGNLSDDDIRALVAHLRKMCCTKQ
;
A
#
# COMPACT_ATOMS: atom_id res chain seq x y z
N MET A 1 -37.95 20.58 5.17
CA MET A 1 -36.54 20.84 4.80
C MET A 1 -35.62 20.19 5.80
N ARG A 2 -35.46 18.86 5.72
CA ARG A 2 -34.59 18.09 6.64
C ARG A 2 -34.03 16.85 5.92
N THR A 3 -33.21 17.02 4.87
CA THR A 3 -32.69 15.84 4.16
C THR A 3 -31.35 16.08 3.44
N LEU A 4 -30.43 16.87 4.00
CA LEU A 4 -29.15 17.11 3.25
C LEU A 4 -27.85 16.96 4.06
N LEU A 5 -27.83 16.23 5.18
CA LEU A 5 -26.62 16.15 6.03
C LEU A 5 -26.04 14.74 6.25
N LEU A 6 -26.52 13.73 5.54
CA LEU A 6 -26.04 12.35 5.75
C LEU A 6 -25.04 11.82 4.71
N LEU A 7 -24.81 12.51 3.61
CA LEU A 7 -23.95 12.00 2.52
C LEU A 7 -22.44 12.01 2.81
N PRO A 8 -21.84 13.00 3.52
CA PRO A 8 -20.40 13.01 3.74
C PRO A 8 -19.89 11.95 4.75
N LEU A 9 -20.74 11.49 5.65
CA LEU A 9 -20.35 10.50 6.67
C LEU A 9 -20.14 9.09 6.12
N LEU A 10 -20.89 8.73 5.08
CA LEU A 10 -20.80 7.41 4.43
C LEU A 10 -19.49 7.23 3.64
N LEU A 11 -18.98 8.29 3.02
CA LEU A 11 -17.73 8.24 2.25
C LEU A 11 -16.48 8.10 3.13
N LEU A 12 -16.48 8.74 4.31
CA LEU A 12 -15.39 8.62 5.29
C LEU A 12 -15.30 7.19 5.87
N GLY A 13 -16.44 6.56 6.11
CA GLY A 13 -16.50 5.19 6.60
C GLY A 13 -15.93 4.17 5.60
N ALA A 14 -16.21 4.34 4.31
CA ALA A 14 -15.71 3.43 3.28
C ALA A 14 -14.19 3.49 3.10
N MET A 15 -13.58 4.69 3.21
CA MET A 15 -12.12 4.85 3.13
C MET A 15 -11.39 4.23 4.33
N ALA A 16 -11.93 4.35 5.54
CA ALA A 16 -11.36 3.74 6.73
C ALA A 16 -11.40 2.21 6.65
N GLN A 17 -12.50 1.63 6.19
CA GLN A 17 -12.64 0.19 6.00
C GLN A 17 -11.68 -0.35 4.93
N ALA A 18 -11.46 0.36 3.83
CA ALA A 18 -10.50 -0.02 2.80
C ALA A 18 -9.07 -0.04 3.35
N ALA A 19 -8.66 0.95 4.14
CA ALA A 19 -7.34 1.00 4.76
C ALA A 19 -7.14 -0.13 5.79
N ASP A 20 -8.15 -0.49 6.56
CA ASP A 20 -8.10 -1.59 7.52
C ASP A 20 -8.00 -2.95 6.82
N HIS A 21 -8.71 -3.14 5.71
CA HIS A 21 -8.57 -4.31 4.85
C HIS A 21 -7.16 -4.37 4.24
N GLY A 22 -6.64 -3.25 3.76
CA GLY A 22 -5.29 -3.12 3.24
C GLY A 22 -4.22 -3.44 4.27
N GLU A 23 -4.40 -3.04 5.53
CA GLU A 23 -3.51 -3.41 6.62
C GLU A 23 -3.46 -4.92 6.83
N ALA A 24 -4.61 -5.59 6.85
CA ALA A 24 -4.67 -7.04 6.99
C ALA A 24 -3.93 -7.76 5.84
N LEU A 25 -4.13 -7.32 4.61
CA LEU A 25 -3.41 -7.85 3.45
C LEU A 25 -1.91 -7.57 3.52
N TYR A 26 -1.52 -6.38 3.95
CA TYR A 26 -0.12 -5.98 4.08
C TYR A 26 0.62 -6.87 5.08
N GLN A 27 0.03 -7.17 6.21
CA GLN A 27 0.61 -8.06 7.23
C GLN A 27 0.84 -9.48 6.71
N VAL A 28 0.01 -9.95 5.78
CA VAL A 28 0.13 -11.30 5.21
C VAL A 28 1.15 -11.34 4.06
N TYR A 29 1.13 -10.36 3.16
CA TYR A 29 1.83 -10.46 1.87
C TYR A 29 3.06 -9.56 1.73
N CYS A 30 3.22 -8.53 2.55
CA CYS A 30 4.21 -7.48 2.29
C CYS A 30 5.30 -7.38 3.36
N VAL A 31 5.02 -7.74 4.60
CA VAL A 31 5.91 -7.48 5.75
C VAL A 31 7.22 -8.26 5.71
N GLN A 32 7.29 -9.40 5.05
CA GLN A 32 8.52 -10.19 4.95
C GLN A 32 9.67 -9.39 4.33
N CYS A 33 9.37 -8.51 3.39
CA CYS A 33 10.33 -7.63 2.75
C CYS A 33 10.22 -6.19 3.25
N HIS A 34 8.99 -5.63 3.32
CA HIS A 34 8.78 -4.22 3.66
C HIS A 34 8.76 -3.93 5.16
N GLY A 35 8.71 -4.94 6.00
CA GLY A 35 8.70 -4.80 7.47
C GLY A 35 7.31 -4.64 8.06
N VAL A 36 7.15 -5.07 9.30
CA VAL A 36 5.89 -4.97 10.07
C VAL A 36 5.45 -3.50 10.21
N GLN A 37 6.41 -2.59 10.30
CA GLN A 37 6.18 -1.14 10.39
C GLN A 37 6.24 -0.44 9.03
N GLY A 38 6.47 -1.18 7.94
CA GLY A 38 6.56 -0.62 6.60
C GLY A 38 7.85 0.13 6.26
N ASN A 39 8.87 0.03 7.09
CA ASN A 39 10.13 0.78 6.97
C ASN A 39 11.16 0.18 5.99
N GLY A 40 10.79 -0.85 5.24
CA GLY A 40 11.68 -1.52 4.29
C GLY A 40 12.66 -2.51 4.94
N LYS A 41 12.52 -2.82 6.22
CA LYS A 41 13.43 -3.67 6.99
C LYS A 41 12.79 -4.99 7.42
N GLY A 42 12.09 -5.64 6.48
CA GLY A 42 11.56 -6.98 6.71
C GLY A 42 12.68 -8.02 6.88
N VAL A 43 12.31 -9.18 7.38
CA VAL A 43 13.28 -10.27 7.66
C VAL A 43 14.06 -10.71 6.42
N ASN A 44 13.49 -10.56 5.24
CA ASN A 44 14.16 -10.90 3.97
C ASN A 44 15.04 -9.77 3.42
N ALA A 45 14.90 -8.54 3.92
CA ALA A 45 15.58 -7.38 3.34
C ALA A 45 17.11 -7.42 3.49
N ALA A 46 17.63 -8.02 4.56
CA ALA A 46 19.07 -8.06 4.85
C ALA A 46 19.91 -8.71 3.74
N HIS A 47 19.31 -9.57 2.94
CA HIS A 47 19.98 -10.32 1.87
C HIS A 47 19.63 -9.83 0.45
N MET A 48 18.92 -8.71 0.35
CA MET A 48 18.48 -8.17 -0.94
C MET A 48 19.43 -7.08 -1.43
N SER A 49 19.92 -7.21 -2.66
CA SER A 49 20.78 -6.18 -3.29
C SER A 49 19.99 -4.91 -3.63
N VAL A 50 18.71 -5.05 -3.98
CA VAL A 50 17.78 -3.93 -4.12
C VAL A 50 16.87 -3.95 -2.90
N GLN A 51 16.98 -2.94 -2.06
CA GLN A 51 16.24 -2.86 -0.81
C GLN A 51 14.76 -2.54 -1.05
N PRO A 52 13.85 -3.14 -0.26
CA PRO A 52 12.44 -2.78 -0.26
C PRO A 52 12.25 -1.30 0.07
N ARG A 53 11.26 -0.68 -0.58
CA ARG A 53 10.92 0.71 -0.28
C ARG A 53 10.44 0.87 1.15
N ASP A 54 10.89 1.96 1.79
CA ASP A 54 10.33 2.44 3.05
C ASP A 54 8.98 3.12 2.77
N HIS A 55 7.90 2.47 3.15
CA HIS A 55 6.55 2.98 2.96
C HIS A 55 6.15 4.06 3.98
N THR A 56 7.00 4.33 4.96
CA THR A 56 6.81 5.42 5.94
C THR A 56 7.49 6.71 5.52
N ASP A 57 8.31 6.67 4.47
CA ASP A 57 8.99 7.85 3.94
C ASP A 57 7.98 8.74 3.17
N THR A 58 7.55 9.82 3.82
CA THR A 58 6.55 10.74 3.28
C THR A 58 7.01 11.39 1.99
N GLN A 59 8.28 11.79 1.89
CA GLN A 59 8.82 12.46 0.71
C GLN A 59 8.82 11.52 -0.50
N GLU A 60 9.34 10.33 -0.34
CA GLU A 60 9.42 9.32 -1.39
C GLU A 60 8.03 8.85 -1.84
N MET A 61 7.14 8.60 -0.88
CA MET A 61 5.81 8.09 -1.16
C MET A 61 4.89 9.14 -1.77
N SER A 62 5.00 10.41 -1.34
CA SER A 62 4.19 11.51 -1.90
C SER A 62 4.57 11.86 -3.33
N ALA A 63 5.78 11.53 -3.76
CA ALA A 63 6.24 11.74 -5.14
C ALA A 63 5.60 10.77 -6.14
N ARG A 64 4.86 9.74 -5.66
CA ARG A 64 4.24 8.70 -6.49
C ARG A 64 2.74 8.85 -6.47
N THR A 65 2.11 8.64 -7.62
CA THR A 65 0.64 8.60 -7.73
C THR A 65 0.09 7.29 -7.19
N ASP A 66 -1.19 7.27 -6.83
CA ASP A 66 -1.88 6.04 -6.44
C ASP A 66 -1.87 5.00 -7.56
N GLU A 67 -1.95 5.44 -8.80
CA GLU A 67 -1.92 4.57 -9.97
C GLU A 67 -0.53 3.91 -10.17
N GLU A 68 0.55 4.64 -9.88
CA GLU A 68 1.91 4.09 -9.89
C GLU A 68 2.09 3.04 -8.78
N LEU A 69 1.57 3.31 -7.58
CA LEU A 69 1.58 2.36 -6.47
C LEU A 69 0.75 1.11 -6.80
N PHE A 70 -0.44 1.29 -7.35
CA PHE A 70 -1.29 0.21 -7.81
C PHE A 70 -0.56 -0.67 -8.83
N LYS A 71 0.02 -0.05 -9.84
CA LYS A 71 0.71 -0.74 -10.92
C LYS A 71 1.89 -1.58 -10.43
N VAL A 72 2.72 -1.05 -9.53
CA VAL A 72 3.88 -1.80 -9.01
C VAL A 72 3.46 -3.00 -8.17
N ILE A 73 2.37 -2.89 -7.41
CA ILE A 73 1.83 -4.02 -6.65
C ILE A 73 1.25 -5.07 -7.62
N GLN A 74 0.45 -4.63 -8.59
CA GLN A 74 -0.17 -5.52 -9.57
C GLN A 74 0.85 -6.25 -10.43
N GLN A 75 1.88 -5.55 -10.92
CA GLN A 75 2.81 -6.04 -11.94
C GLN A 75 4.20 -6.39 -11.40
N GLY A 76 4.47 -6.13 -10.14
CA GLY A 76 5.74 -6.46 -9.50
C GLY A 76 6.86 -5.45 -9.73
N GLY A 77 7.99 -5.64 -9.03
CA GLY A 77 9.13 -4.73 -9.06
C GLY A 77 9.79 -4.61 -10.43
N LYS A 78 9.79 -5.67 -11.23
CA LYS A 78 10.33 -5.65 -12.59
C LYS A 78 9.63 -4.63 -13.50
N SER A 79 8.35 -4.34 -13.25
CA SER A 79 7.57 -3.39 -14.05
C SER A 79 8.11 -1.95 -13.99
N ILE A 80 8.89 -1.64 -12.96
CA ILE A 80 9.53 -0.33 -12.74
C ILE A 80 11.06 -0.43 -12.72
N ASN A 81 11.64 -1.46 -13.36
CA ASN A 81 13.08 -1.73 -13.40
C ASN A 81 13.72 -1.86 -12.00
N LYS A 82 12.98 -2.45 -11.06
CA LYS A 82 13.45 -2.79 -9.71
C LYS A 82 13.54 -4.31 -9.55
N SER A 83 13.65 -4.79 -8.33
CA SER A 83 13.85 -6.21 -8.05
C SER A 83 12.69 -7.08 -8.55
N VAL A 84 13.03 -8.18 -9.22
CA VAL A 84 12.11 -9.28 -9.55
C VAL A 84 11.61 -10.01 -8.29
N LEU A 85 12.26 -9.80 -7.13
CA LEU A 85 11.86 -10.40 -5.87
C LEU A 85 10.57 -9.79 -5.29
N MET A 86 10.19 -8.58 -5.73
CA MET A 86 8.84 -8.09 -5.48
C MET A 86 7.89 -8.78 -6.45
N PRO A 87 6.97 -9.63 -5.95
CA PRO A 87 6.12 -10.44 -6.82
C PRO A 87 5.08 -9.60 -7.58
N THR A 88 4.56 -10.22 -8.64
CA THR A 88 3.37 -9.75 -9.35
C THR A 88 2.14 -10.24 -8.59
N TRP A 89 1.44 -9.37 -7.88
CA TRP A 89 0.30 -9.76 -7.06
C TRP A 89 -1.04 -9.82 -7.81
N GLY A 90 -1.11 -9.25 -9.02
CA GLY A 90 -2.34 -9.19 -9.81
C GLY A 90 -2.96 -10.53 -10.18
N GLY A 91 -2.23 -11.65 -10.04
CA GLY A 91 -2.78 -13.00 -10.22
C GLY A 91 -3.41 -13.58 -8.96
N ASN A 92 -3.07 -13.05 -7.78
CA ASN A 92 -3.48 -13.57 -6.47
C ASN A 92 -4.41 -12.62 -5.71
N LEU A 93 -4.29 -11.33 -5.95
CA LEU A 93 -5.09 -10.28 -5.32
C LEU A 93 -5.98 -9.62 -6.37
N SER A 94 -7.20 -9.30 -5.99
CA SER A 94 -8.11 -8.53 -6.84
C SER A 94 -7.66 -7.08 -6.96
N ASP A 95 -8.17 -6.36 -7.94
CA ASP A 95 -7.92 -4.92 -8.06
C ASP A 95 -8.41 -4.16 -6.82
N ASP A 96 -9.53 -4.57 -6.23
CA ASP A 96 -10.03 -3.98 -4.98
C ASP A 96 -9.10 -4.24 -3.79
N ASP A 97 -8.52 -5.42 -3.68
CA ASP A 97 -7.49 -5.73 -2.68
C ASP A 97 -6.25 -4.84 -2.86
N ILE A 98 -5.81 -4.67 -4.10
CA ILE A 98 -4.65 -3.80 -4.41
C ILE A 98 -4.98 -2.34 -4.10
N ARG A 99 -6.19 -1.86 -4.40
CA ARG A 99 -6.62 -0.52 -4.02
C ARG A 99 -6.66 -0.34 -2.50
N ALA A 100 -7.09 -1.34 -1.76
CA ALA A 100 -7.06 -1.33 -0.30
C ALA A 100 -5.61 -1.26 0.23
N LEU A 101 -4.67 -1.98 -0.39
CA LEU A 101 -3.24 -1.86 -0.07
C LEU A 101 -2.72 -0.44 -0.33
N VAL A 102 -3.05 0.18 -1.46
CA VAL A 102 -2.67 1.57 -1.75
C VAL A 102 -3.20 2.52 -0.69
N ALA A 103 -4.46 2.37 -0.27
CA ALA A 103 -5.04 3.17 0.81
C ALA A 103 -4.27 3.00 2.14
N HIS A 104 -3.86 1.78 2.47
CA HIS A 104 -3.04 1.50 3.65
C HIS A 104 -1.65 2.14 3.54
N LEU A 105 -0.99 2.08 2.37
CA LEU A 105 0.28 2.76 2.14
C LEU A 105 0.15 4.28 2.38
N ARG A 106 -0.92 4.90 1.90
CA ARG A 106 -1.18 6.33 2.13
C ARG A 106 -1.40 6.66 3.61
N LYS A 107 -2.02 5.76 4.35
CA LYS A 107 -2.16 5.91 5.80
C LYS A 107 -0.80 5.88 6.51
N MET A 108 0.11 4.99 6.09
CA MET A 108 1.45 4.89 6.68
C MET A 108 2.33 6.10 6.40
N CYS A 109 2.32 6.65 5.19
CA CYS A 109 3.28 7.68 4.78
C CYS A 109 2.76 9.10 4.98
N CYS A 110 1.47 9.31 4.77
CA CYS A 110 1.03 10.61 4.27
C CYS A 110 -0.15 11.21 5.04
N THR A 111 -0.68 10.55 6.04
CA THR A 111 -1.64 11.12 6.98
C THR A 111 -0.89 11.69 8.18
N LYS A 112 -1.03 12.99 8.42
CA LYS A 112 -0.54 13.60 9.66
C LYS A 112 -1.41 13.09 10.81
N GLN A 113 -0.77 12.50 11.80
CA GLN A 113 -1.39 12.27 13.09
C GLN A 113 -1.49 13.58 13.87
#